data_c5a1224e5b53db5dcca194812c950f50
#
_entry.id   c5a1224e5b53db5dcca194812c950f50
#
_cell.length_a   1.000
_cell.length_b   1.000
_cell.length_c   1.000
_cell.angle_alpha   90.00
_cell.angle_beta   90.00
_cell.angle_gamma   90.00
#
_symmetry.space_group_name_H-M   'P 1'
#
loop_
_entity.id
_entity.type
_entity.pdbx_description
1 polymer ?
#
loop_
_entity_poly.entity_id
_entity_poly.type
_entity_poly.pdbx_seq_one_letter_code
_entity_poly.pdbx_strand_id
1 'polypeptide(L)' 'MLGVYFVIRRNSAGQYWWRAVGDNNKILCASELMTSKAACHNGINVVKTEAASAKVFDKTDETAVRKAV' A
#
# COMPACT_ATOMS: atom_id res chain seq x y z
N MET A 1 15.19 -15.82 4.45
CA MET A 1 14.27 -15.03 3.64
C MET A 1 13.51 -14.04 4.51
N LEU A 2 13.51 -12.79 4.10
CA LEU A 2 12.92 -11.74 4.94
C LEU A 2 11.42 -11.62 4.79
N GLY A 3 10.90 -11.98 3.62
CA GLY A 3 9.50 -11.74 3.34
C GLY A 3 9.23 -10.26 3.16
N VAL A 4 7.96 -9.88 3.32
CA VAL A 4 7.54 -8.50 3.12
C VAL A 4 7.71 -7.73 4.42
N TYR A 5 8.19 -6.50 4.32
CA TYR A 5 8.24 -5.63 5.47
C TYR A 5 7.70 -4.25 5.08
N PHE A 6 7.33 -3.48 6.11
CA PHE A 6 6.73 -2.17 5.92
C PHE A 6 7.64 -1.09 6.45
N VAL A 7 7.68 0.04 5.77
CA VAL A 7 8.49 1.18 6.16
C VAL A 7 7.58 2.40 6.24
N ILE A 8 7.67 3.12 7.34
CA ILE A 8 6.94 4.39 7.50
C ILE A 8 7.94 5.52 7.28
N ARG A 9 7.56 6.47 6.44
CA ARG A 9 8.40 7.60 6.10
C ARG A 9 7.68 8.91 6.39
N ARG A 10 8.43 9.96 6.45
CA ARG A 10 7.91 11.30 6.69
C ARG A 10 8.59 12.26 5.74
N ASN A 11 7.82 13.17 5.12
CA ASN A 11 8.40 14.17 4.24
C ASN A 11 8.66 15.47 5.01
N SER A 12 9.23 16.44 4.33
CA SER A 12 9.59 17.71 4.98
C SER A 12 8.38 18.53 5.38
N ALA A 13 7.22 18.25 4.81
CA ALA A 13 5.98 18.94 5.17
C ALA A 13 5.31 18.32 6.39
N GLY A 14 5.90 17.27 6.97
CA GLY A 14 5.34 16.64 8.15
C GLY A 14 4.25 15.63 7.84
N GLN A 15 4.13 15.23 6.59
CA GLN A 15 3.18 14.20 6.21
C GLN A 15 3.84 12.84 6.24
N TYR A 16 3.07 11.80 6.48
CA TYR A 16 3.56 10.44 6.61
C TYR A 16 3.02 9.56 5.52
N TRP A 17 3.77 8.53 5.17
CA TRP A 17 3.25 7.48 4.29
C TRP A 17 3.99 6.20 4.63
N TRP A 18 3.45 5.08 4.16
CA TRP A 18 4.11 3.80 4.35
C TRP A 18 4.22 3.10 3.01
N ARG A 19 5.11 2.15 2.96
CA ARG A 19 5.25 1.30 1.78
C ARG A 19 5.55 -0.12 2.21
N ALA A 20 5.18 -1.07 1.36
CA ALA A 20 5.49 -2.47 1.54
C ALA A 20 6.64 -2.82 0.62
N VAL A 21 7.62 -3.52 1.15
CA VAL A 21 8.85 -3.86 0.42
C VAL A 21 8.98 -5.37 0.43
N GLY A 22 9.29 -5.93 -0.74
CA GLY A 22 9.47 -7.36 -0.86
C GLY A 22 10.83 -7.82 -0.37
N ASP A 23 11.02 -9.13 -0.32
CA ASP A 23 12.26 -9.70 0.19
C ASP A 23 13.46 -9.44 -0.73
N ASN A 24 13.21 -8.98 -1.94
CA ASN A 24 14.25 -8.56 -2.86
C ASN A 24 14.51 -7.05 -2.80
N ASN A 25 14.00 -6.39 -1.76
CA ASN A 25 14.11 -4.95 -1.54
C ASN A 25 13.41 -4.10 -2.58
N LYS A 26 12.48 -4.68 -3.32
CA LYS A 26 11.69 -3.94 -4.29
C LYS A 26 10.40 -3.47 -3.66
N ILE A 27 10.01 -2.24 -3.97
CA ILE A 27 8.77 -1.68 -3.45
C ILE A 27 7.60 -2.36 -4.12
N LEU A 28 6.71 -2.94 -3.33
CA LEU A 28 5.51 -3.58 -3.83
C LEU A 28 4.37 -2.59 -3.98
N CYS A 29 4.21 -1.73 -3.00
CA CYS A 29 3.16 -0.72 -3.03
C CYS A 29 3.47 0.35 -2.00
N ALA A 30 2.76 1.47 -2.10
CA ALA A 30 2.91 2.57 -1.16
C ALA A 30 1.55 3.16 -0.88
N SER A 31 1.38 3.70 0.31
CA SER A 31 0.16 4.38 0.68
C SER A 31 0.16 5.81 0.15
N GLU A 32 -1.00 6.44 0.22
CA GLU A 32 -1.07 7.87 0.02
C GLU A 32 -0.57 8.60 1.26
N LEU A 33 -0.43 9.90 1.16
CA LEU A 33 0.04 10.71 2.27
C LEU A 33 -1.00 10.76 3.38
N MET A 34 -0.53 10.70 4.60
CA MET A 34 -1.37 10.70 5.79
C MET A 34 -0.90 11.77 6.75
N THR A 35 -1.81 12.21 7.62
CA THR A 35 -1.52 13.31 8.52
C THR A 35 -0.84 12.88 9.80
N SER A 36 -0.82 11.57 10.11
CA SER A 36 -0.23 11.11 11.37
C SER A 36 0.46 9.78 11.18
N LYS A 37 1.43 9.54 12.05
CA LYS A 37 2.10 8.25 12.10
C LYS A 37 1.13 7.15 12.51
N ALA A 38 0.20 7.49 13.40
CA ALA A 38 -0.80 6.51 13.85
C ALA A 38 -1.65 6.02 12.70
N ALA A 39 -2.00 6.90 11.75
CA ALA A 39 -2.77 6.50 10.57
C ALA A 39 -1.97 5.49 9.74
N CYS A 40 -0.66 5.67 9.64
CA CYS A 40 0.19 4.71 8.93
C CYS A 40 0.17 3.36 9.60
N HIS A 41 0.30 3.32 10.92
CA HIS A 41 0.26 2.05 11.64
C HIS A 41 -1.08 1.35 11.47
N ASN A 42 -2.18 2.12 11.50
CA ASN A 42 -3.49 1.54 11.28
C ASN A 42 -3.62 0.94 9.89
N GLY A 43 -3.17 1.66 8.88
CA GLY A 43 -3.24 1.17 7.51
C GLY A 43 -2.42 -0.09 7.30
N ILE A 44 -1.21 -0.10 7.84
CA ILE A 44 -0.35 -1.28 7.77
C ILE A 44 -1.02 -2.46 8.46
N ASN A 45 -1.63 -2.21 9.61
CA ASN A 45 -2.26 -3.29 10.36
C ASN A 45 -3.42 -3.90 9.58
N VAL A 46 -4.21 -3.07 8.90
CA VAL A 46 -5.29 -3.57 8.06
C VAL A 46 -4.73 -4.46 6.94
N VAL A 47 -3.68 -4.01 6.28
CA VAL A 47 -3.06 -4.80 5.22
C VAL A 47 -2.55 -6.12 5.77
N LYS A 48 -1.88 -6.09 6.92
CA LYS A 48 -1.32 -7.31 7.51
C LYS A 48 -2.41 -8.32 7.88
N THR A 49 -3.54 -7.83 8.36
CA THR A 49 -4.58 -8.74 8.84
C THR A 49 -5.51 -9.21 7.73
N GLU A 50 -5.70 -8.41 6.68
CA GLU A 50 -6.72 -8.67 5.67
C GLU A 50 -6.17 -9.13 4.33
N ALA A 51 -4.88 -8.91 4.07
CA ALA A 51 -4.35 -9.13 2.72
C ALA A 51 -4.46 -10.58 2.28
N ALA A 52 -4.28 -11.52 3.20
CA ALA A 52 -4.29 -12.93 2.83
C ALA A 52 -5.65 -13.38 2.30
N SER A 53 -6.72 -12.77 2.79
CA SER A 53 -8.08 -13.11 2.37
C SER A 53 -8.64 -12.10 1.38
N ALA A 54 -7.83 -11.17 0.92
CA ALA A 54 -8.31 -10.15 -0.01
C ALA A 54 -8.65 -10.78 -1.35
N LYS A 55 -9.73 -10.28 -1.95
CA LYS A 55 -10.13 -10.73 -3.27
C LYS A 55 -9.37 -9.98 -4.34
N VAL A 56 -9.20 -10.61 -5.47
CA VAL A 56 -8.55 -10.00 -6.62
C VAL A 56 -9.61 -9.80 -7.70
N PHE A 57 -9.77 -8.58 -8.15
CA PHE A 57 -10.69 -8.26 -9.24
C PHE A 57 -9.84 -7.91 -10.46
N ASP A 58 -9.86 -8.79 -11.42
CA ASP A 58 -9.13 -8.55 -12.66
C ASP A 58 -10.03 -7.76 -13.59
N LYS A 59 -9.68 -6.50 -13.78
CA LYS A 59 -10.50 -5.59 -14.58
C LYS A 59 -9.79 -5.17 -15.87
N THR A 60 -8.88 -5.97 -16.32
CA THR A 60 -8.13 -5.64 -17.53
C THR A 60 -9.03 -5.54 -18.75
N ASP A 61 -10.12 -6.30 -18.79
CA ASP A 61 -11.04 -6.23 -19.91
C ASP A 61 -11.96 -5.02 -19.85
N GLU A 62 -12.00 -4.32 -18.74
CA GLU A 62 -12.85 -3.16 -18.55
C GLU A 62 -12.17 -1.86 -18.95
N THR A 63 -10.94 -1.93 -19.40
CA THR A 63 -10.16 -0.74 -19.66
C THR A 63 -10.83 0.17 -20.67
N ALA A 64 -11.33 -0.42 -21.77
CA ALA A 64 -11.99 0.36 -22.79
C ALA A 64 -13.26 1.03 -22.28
N VAL A 65 -14.02 0.31 -21.47
CA VAL A 65 -15.24 0.86 -20.89
C VAL A 65 -14.92 2.02 -19.97
N ARG A 66 -13.89 1.87 -19.16
CA ARG A 66 -13.53 2.91 -18.22
C ARG A 66 -13.08 4.19 -18.92
N LYS A 67 -12.46 4.04 -20.06
CA LYS A 67 -12.01 5.20 -20.82
C LYS A 67 -13.17 5.98 -21.42
N ALA A 68 -14.30 5.34 -21.57
CA ALA A 68 -15.46 6.00 -22.11
C ALA A 68 -16.11 6.95 -21.10
N VAL A 69 -15.72 6.85 -19.89
CA VAL A 69 -16.33 7.64 -18.79
C VAL A 69 -15.73 9.02 -18.70
#